data_6abb5dee5736eb251ab87515544d66f9
#
_entry.id   6abb5dee5736eb251ab87515544d66f9
#
_cell.length_a   1.000
_cell.length_b   1.000
_cell.length_c   1.000
_cell.angle_alpha   90.00
_cell.angle_beta   90.00
_cell.angle_gamma   90.00
#
_symmetry.space_group_name_H-M   'P 1'
#
loop_
_entity.id
_entity.type
_entity.pdbx_description
1 polymer ?
#
loop_
_entity_poly.entity_id
_entity_poly.type
_entity_poly.pdbx_seq_one_letter_code
_entity_poly.pdbx_strand_id
1 'polypeptide(L)'
;MLEPQGRRSVTGPMPAVGPGGSLPPRIRRRRIGAALVLLLLLGAAKFEIPRVAAEAYFAAGAGQLVVPGLVVGTAPSDGDLEQLADSDQFGGVVSLGAPSVEEQVTAAALHLPYLRLPVPPGGAPTWRQLRVLVLFMRIHTTKGDSVYLHDDTGDGRAATAAVMLLMLRGESRDGAVAGVGSTGFGAPQRLAIRQLGSALRPGHGPLPGSPYSVARRYSW
;
A
#
# COMPACT_ATOMS: atom_id res chain seq x y z
N MET A 1 -36.77 65.48 -2.23
CA MET A 1 -36.53 66.39 -1.10
C MET A 1 -36.49 65.61 0.15
N LEU A 2 -35.29 65.06 0.53
CA LEU A 2 -35.03 64.36 1.79
C LEU A 2 -33.59 64.62 2.15
N GLU A 3 -33.39 65.25 3.29
CA GLU A 3 -32.11 65.74 3.83
C GLU A 3 -31.18 64.59 4.26
N PRO A 4 -29.85 64.82 4.22
CA PRO A 4 -28.90 63.88 4.77
C PRO A 4 -28.65 64.15 6.27
N GLN A 5 -28.92 63.16 7.11
CA GLN A 5 -28.63 63.20 8.53
C GLN A 5 -27.15 62.94 8.85
N GLY A 6 -26.63 63.76 9.74
CA GLY A 6 -25.25 64.01 10.11
C GLY A 6 -24.49 62.83 10.71
N ARG A 7 -23.23 62.78 10.34
CA ARG A 7 -22.17 62.02 11.01
C ARG A 7 -21.87 62.63 12.38
N ARG A 8 -22.09 61.88 13.46
CA ARG A 8 -21.48 62.17 14.76
C ARG A 8 -20.13 61.46 14.84
N SER A 9 -19.04 62.23 14.87
CA SER A 9 -17.70 61.78 15.25
C SER A 9 -17.66 61.61 16.77
N VAL A 10 -17.42 60.38 17.20
CA VAL A 10 -17.13 60.07 18.61
C VAL A 10 -15.62 59.82 18.72
N THR A 11 -14.91 60.88 19.12
CA THR A 11 -13.51 60.82 19.56
C THR A 11 -13.50 60.41 21.04
N GLY A 12 -13.32 59.13 21.33
CA GLY A 12 -13.00 58.63 22.66
C GLY A 12 -11.49 58.41 22.81
N PRO A 13 -10.89 58.72 23.99
CA PRO A 13 -9.46 58.53 24.19
C PRO A 13 -9.10 57.03 24.19
N MET A 14 -8.02 56.68 23.46
CA MET A 14 -7.43 55.34 23.46
C MET A 14 -6.91 54.98 24.86
N PRO A 15 -7.16 53.78 25.38
CA PRO A 15 -6.49 53.29 26.57
C PRO A 15 -5.02 53.02 26.30
N ALA A 16 -4.15 53.48 27.18
CA ALA A 16 -2.70 53.30 27.13
C ALA A 16 -2.35 51.77 27.19
N VAL A 17 -1.60 51.34 26.20
CA VAL A 17 -1.02 50.00 26.18
C VAL A 17 0.11 49.92 27.20
N GLY A 18 -0.10 49.21 28.28
CA GLY A 18 0.93 48.90 29.29
C GLY A 18 2.04 48.04 28.70
N PRO A 19 3.29 48.14 29.18
CA PRO A 19 4.41 47.38 28.67
C PRO A 19 4.20 45.89 28.90
N GLY A 20 4.25 45.14 27.80
CA GLY A 20 4.04 43.71 27.75
C GLY A 20 5.02 42.94 28.63
N GLY A 21 4.50 42.28 29.66
CA GLY A 21 5.23 41.34 30.46
C GLY A 21 5.71 40.16 29.62
N SER A 22 7.01 40.10 29.34
CA SER A 22 7.64 38.96 28.69
C SER A 22 7.60 37.77 29.66
N LEU A 23 6.91 36.69 29.26
CA LEU A 23 6.90 35.44 29.99
C LEU A 23 8.32 34.86 30.08
N PRO A 24 8.73 34.34 31.26
CA PRO A 24 10.07 33.82 31.43
C PRO A 24 10.37 32.66 30.49
N PRO A 25 11.59 32.57 29.90
CA PRO A 25 11.94 31.63 28.83
C PRO A 25 11.82 30.15 29.19
N ARG A 26 11.74 29.82 30.52
CA ARG A 26 11.59 28.42 30.99
C ARG A 26 10.23 27.79 30.75
N ILE A 27 9.16 28.57 30.66
CA ILE A 27 7.79 28.04 30.40
C ILE A 27 7.60 27.72 28.93
N ARG A 28 8.26 28.46 28.05
CA ARG A 28 8.16 28.25 26.58
C ARG A 28 8.80 26.93 26.14
N ARG A 29 9.95 26.54 26.73
CA ARG A 29 10.65 25.28 26.38
C ARG A 29 9.88 24.02 26.79
N ARG A 30 9.19 24.02 27.95
CA ARG A 30 8.38 22.87 28.40
C ARG A 30 7.13 22.65 27.54
N ARG A 31 6.50 23.72 27.04
CA ARG A 31 5.31 23.60 26.16
C ARG A 31 5.66 23.10 24.77
N ILE A 32 6.81 23.47 24.23
CA ILE A 32 7.29 22.98 22.93
C ILE A 32 7.65 21.48 23.03
N GLY A 33 8.29 21.06 24.11
CA GLY A 33 8.60 19.63 24.33
C GLY A 33 7.36 18.76 24.45
N ALA A 34 6.33 19.20 25.17
CA ALA A 34 5.07 18.47 25.33
C ALA A 34 4.29 18.37 24.00
N ALA A 35 4.29 19.43 23.19
CA ALA A 35 3.65 19.40 21.87
C ALA A 35 4.38 18.48 20.89
N LEU A 36 5.71 18.42 20.94
CA LEU A 36 6.51 17.52 20.09
C LEU A 36 6.33 16.06 20.49
N VAL A 37 6.28 15.76 21.79
CA VAL A 37 5.99 14.40 22.30
C VAL A 37 4.56 13.99 21.93
N LEU A 38 3.59 14.87 22.04
CA LEU A 38 2.21 14.59 21.61
C LEU A 38 2.09 14.35 20.11
N LEU A 39 2.83 15.11 19.28
CA LEU A 39 2.89 14.94 17.84
C LEU A 39 3.58 13.62 17.45
N LEU A 40 4.62 13.21 18.16
CA LEU A 40 5.28 11.92 17.99
C LEU A 40 4.38 10.76 18.41
N LEU A 41 3.63 10.90 19.50
CA LEU A 41 2.68 9.88 19.95
C LEU A 41 1.47 9.76 19.01
N LEU A 42 0.96 10.88 18.49
CA LEU A 42 -0.10 10.88 17.48
C LEU A 42 0.37 10.35 16.12
N GLY A 43 1.64 10.60 15.75
CA GLY A 43 2.26 10.03 14.57
C GLY A 43 2.47 8.51 14.68
N ALA A 44 2.90 8.03 15.84
CA ALA A 44 3.03 6.60 16.13
C ALA A 44 1.66 5.89 16.16
N ALA A 45 0.64 6.51 16.78
CA ALA A 45 -0.71 5.94 16.82
C ALA A 45 -1.35 5.79 15.43
N LYS A 46 -1.05 6.66 14.47
CA LYS A 46 -1.53 6.52 13.08
C LYS A 46 -0.86 5.37 12.32
N PHE A 47 0.30 4.91 12.76
CA PHE A 47 1.02 3.80 12.14
C PHE A 47 0.62 2.42 12.69
N GLU A 48 0.08 2.37 13.90
CA GLU A 48 -0.28 1.11 14.59
C GLU A 48 -1.71 0.63 14.26
N ILE A 49 -2.65 1.57 14.00
CA ILE A 49 -4.06 1.22 13.76
C ILE A 49 -4.27 0.36 12.49
N PRO A 50 -3.57 0.61 11.36
CA PRO A 50 -3.69 -0.26 10.19
C PRO A 50 -3.15 -1.69 10.40
N ARG A 51 -2.17 -1.88 11.29
CA ARG A 51 -1.61 -3.20 11.57
C ARG A 51 -2.58 -4.09 12.34
N VAL A 52 -3.22 -3.56 13.37
CA VAL A 52 -4.10 -4.37 14.26
C VAL A 52 -5.33 -4.89 13.51
N ALA A 53 -5.90 -4.12 12.61
CA ALA A 53 -7.07 -4.57 11.86
C ALA A 53 -6.69 -5.49 10.68
N ALA A 54 -5.55 -5.27 10.03
CA ALA A 54 -4.99 -6.21 9.08
C ALA A 54 -4.65 -7.56 9.77
N GLU A 55 -4.03 -7.54 10.95
CA GLU A 55 -3.74 -8.73 11.73
C GLU A 55 -5.02 -9.50 12.13
N ALA A 56 -6.13 -8.81 12.44
CA ALA A 56 -7.42 -9.45 12.75
C ALA A 56 -8.04 -10.13 11.52
N TYR A 57 -7.95 -9.52 10.33
CA TYR A 57 -8.39 -10.11 9.07
C TYR A 57 -7.56 -11.36 8.73
N PHE A 58 -6.24 -11.31 8.96
CA PHE A 58 -5.33 -12.44 8.73
C PHE A 58 -5.46 -13.56 9.76
N ALA A 59 -5.83 -13.25 11.00
CA ALA A 59 -6.15 -14.24 12.02
C ALA A 59 -7.34 -15.12 11.61
N ALA A 60 -8.21 -14.62 10.72
CA ALA A 60 -9.31 -15.40 10.13
C ALA A 60 -8.87 -16.33 8.98
N GLY A 61 -7.58 -16.34 8.59
CA GLY A 61 -7.03 -17.27 7.58
C GLY A 61 -7.20 -16.83 6.13
N ALA A 62 -7.71 -15.64 5.86
CA ALA A 62 -8.01 -15.17 4.51
C ALA A 62 -6.77 -14.73 3.70
N GLY A 63 -5.66 -14.40 4.36
CA GLY A 63 -4.45 -13.98 3.66
C GLY A 63 -3.27 -13.71 4.58
N GLN A 64 -2.11 -13.41 3.99
CA GLN A 64 -0.88 -13.06 4.71
C GLN A 64 -0.38 -11.70 4.26
N LEU A 65 -0.17 -10.78 5.20
CA LEU A 65 0.52 -9.52 4.93
C LEU A 65 1.99 -9.82 4.60
N VAL A 66 2.37 -9.56 3.37
CA VAL A 66 3.75 -9.80 2.89
C VAL A 66 4.63 -8.58 3.15
N VAL A 67 4.09 -7.39 2.83
CA VAL A 67 4.71 -6.08 3.12
C VAL A 67 3.59 -5.06 3.27
N PRO A 68 3.87 -3.88 3.84
CA PRO A 68 2.91 -2.78 3.82
C PRO A 68 2.39 -2.52 2.41
N GLY A 69 1.09 -2.57 2.23
CA GLY A 69 0.40 -2.37 0.97
C GLY A 69 0.22 -3.64 0.11
N LEU A 70 0.64 -4.84 0.56
CA LEU A 70 0.44 -6.08 -0.19
C LEU A 70 0.07 -7.24 0.74
N VAL A 71 -1.10 -7.79 0.48
CA VAL A 71 -1.62 -8.99 1.11
C VAL A 71 -1.74 -10.10 0.07
N VAL A 72 -1.28 -11.28 0.41
CA VAL A 72 -1.41 -12.48 -0.45
C VAL A 72 -2.35 -13.47 0.22
N GLY A 73 -3.31 -13.95 -0.53
CA GLY A 73 -4.31 -14.90 -0.02
C GLY A 73 -4.78 -15.93 -1.05
N THR A 74 -5.81 -16.64 -0.67
CA THR A 74 -6.58 -17.54 -1.53
C THR A 74 -7.67 -16.77 -2.27
N ALA A 75 -8.34 -17.43 -3.23
CA ALA A 75 -9.50 -16.82 -3.90
C ALA A 75 -10.54 -16.40 -2.86
N PRO A 76 -10.96 -15.13 -2.83
CA PRO A 76 -11.91 -14.63 -1.86
C PRO A 76 -13.32 -15.13 -2.20
N SER A 77 -14.11 -15.43 -1.17
CA SER A 77 -15.56 -15.59 -1.29
C SER A 77 -16.24 -14.23 -1.41
N ASP A 78 -17.53 -14.20 -1.75
CA ASP A 78 -18.32 -12.95 -1.77
C ASP A 78 -18.28 -12.25 -0.41
N GLY A 79 -18.39 -12.99 0.69
CA GLY A 79 -18.29 -12.43 2.05
C GLY A 79 -16.89 -11.87 2.36
N ASP A 80 -15.82 -12.46 1.82
CA ASP A 80 -14.48 -11.90 1.95
C ASP A 80 -14.34 -10.61 1.14
N LEU A 81 -14.94 -10.52 -0.05
CA LEU A 81 -14.95 -9.29 -0.86
C LEU A 81 -15.72 -8.17 -0.16
N GLU A 82 -16.86 -8.48 0.48
CA GLU A 82 -17.60 -7.52 1.31
C GLU A 82 -16.72 -6.99 2.46
N GLN A 83 -16.05 -7.87 3.18
CA GLN A 83 -15.12 -7.46 4.25
C GLN A 83 -13.95 -6.62 3.75
N LEU A 84 -13.39 -6.95 2.57
CA LEU A 84 -12.33 -6.16 1.95
C LEU A 84 -12.83 -4.75 1.59
N ALA A 85 -14.05 -4.64 1.06
CA ALA A 85 -14.65 -3.38 0.67
C ALA A 85 -15.02 -2.50 1.86
N ASP A 86 -15.55 -3.11 2.93
CA ASP A 86 -15.99 -2.41 4.15
C ASP A 86 -14.81 -1.96 5.02
N SER A 87 -13.66 -2.66 4.89
CA SER A 87 -12.48 -2.26 5.62
C SER A 87 -11.78 -1.14 4.89
N ASP A 88 -11.78 0.08 5.26
CA ASP A 88 -11.03 1.22 4.67
C ASP A 88 -9.50 0.97 4.49
N GLN A 89 -9.08 -0.31 4.44
CA GLN A 89 -7.68 -0.74 4.41
C GLN A 89 -7.27 -1.36 3.08
N PHE A 90 -8.23 -1.67 2.21
CA PHE A 90 -7.94 -2.27 0.91
C PHE A 90 -8.32 -1.33 -0.22
N GLY A 91 -7.34 -0.99 -1.04
CA GLY A 91 -7.52 -0.17 -2.23
C GLY A 91 -7.90 -0.97 -3.47
N GLY A 92 -7.89 -2.32 -3.40
CA GLY A 92 -8.28 -3.16 -4.51
C GLY A 92 -7.84 -4.62 -4.41
N VAL A 93 -8.34 -5.42 -5.34
CA VAL A 93 -8.09 -6.85 -5.47
C VAL A 93 -7.41 -7.15 -6.80
N VAL A 94 -6.46 -8.07 -6.80
CA VAL A 94 -5.79 -8.57 -8.01
C VAL A 94 -5.89 -10.08 -8.06
N SER A 95 -6.53 -10.59 -9.12
CA SER A 95 -6.63 -12.02 -9.40
C SER A 95 -5.61 -12.46 -10.45
N LEU A 96 -4.81 -13.45 -10.13
CA LEU A 96 -3.88 -14.13 -11.05
C LEU A 96 -4.46 -15.44 -11.59
N GLY A 97 -5.65 -15.81 -11.12
CA GLY A 97 -6.33 -17.05 -11.46
C GLY A 97 -7.07 -17.03 -12.79
N ALA A 98 -7.84 -18.08 -12.99
CA ALA A 98 -8.81 -18.17 -14.07
C ALA A 98 -9.88 -17.07 -13.90
N PRO A 99 -10.54 -16.66 -15.02
CA PRO A 99 -11.59 -15.66 -14.90
C PRO A 99 -12.76 -16.16 -14.06
N SER A 100 -13.06 -15.46 -12.97
CA SER A 100 -14.33 -15.57 -12.27
C SER A 100 -15.20 -14.37 -12.63
N VAL A 101 -16.33 -14.62 -13.28
CA VAL A 101 -17.31 -13.57 -13.60
C VAL A 101 -18.01 -13.12 -12.32
N GLU A 102 -18.28 -14.05 -11.41
CA GLU A 102 -18.92 -13.79 -10.13
C GLU A 102 -18.07 -12.83 -9.29
N GLU A 103 -16.81 -13.14 -9.09
CA GLU A 103 -15.87 -12.29 -8.36
C GLU A 103 -15.78 -10.87 -8.94
N GLN A 104 -15.74 -10.74 -10.29
CA GLN A 104 -15.75 -9.44 -10.94
C GLN A 104 -17.04 -8.65 -10.71
N VAL A 105 -18.17 -9.32 -10.78
CA VAL A 105 -19.49 -8.70 -10.57
C VAL A 105 -19.63 -8.26 -9.14
N THR A 106 -19.25 -9.09 -8.18
CA THR A 106 -19.29 -8.77 -6.75
C THR A 106 -18.37 -7.60 -6.42
N ALA A 107 -17.11 -7.62 -6.89
CA ALA A 107 -16.18 -6.51 -6.69
C ALA A 107 -16.71 -5.19 -7.29
N ALA A 108 -17.32 -5.25 -8.49
CA ALA A 108 -17.92 -4.07 -9.13
C ALA A 108 -19.12 -3.53 -8.34
N ALA A 109 -19.98 -4.40 -7.81
CA ALA A 109 -21.14 -4.01 -6.99
C ALA A 109 -20.69 -3.34 -5.68
N LEU A 110 -19.58 -3.77 -5.13
CA LEU A 110 -18.95 -3.21 -3.91
C LEU A 110 -18.06 -1.99 -4.19
N HIS A 111 -17.96 -1.53 -5.43
CA HIS A 111 -17.04 -0.46 -5.85
C HIS A 111 -15.58 -0.72 -5.50
N LEU A 112 -15.19 -1.99 -5.34
CA LEU A 112 -13.84 -2.41 -5.02
C LEU A 112 -13.02 -2.50 -6.33
N PRO A 113 -11.93 -1.71 -6.51
CA PRO A 113 -11.08 -1.81 -7.68
C PRO A 113 -10.58 -3.23 -7.89
N TYR A 114 -10.78 -3.75 -9.11
CA TYR A 114 -10.46 -5.12 -9.44
C TYR A 114 -9.57 -5.21 -10.69
N LEU A 115 -8.45 -5.90 -10.57
CA LEU A 115 -7.52 -6.13 -11.66
C LEU A 115 -7.36 -7.63 -11.92
N ARG A 116 -7.59 -8.03 -13.16
CA ARG A 116 -7.36 -9.40 -13.62
C ARG A 116 -6.07 -9.49 -14.42
N LEU A 117 -5.15 -10.34 -13.96
CA LEU A 117 -3.87 -10.63 -14.62
C LEU A 117 -3.66 -12.16 -14.72
N PRO A 118 -4.37 -12.87 -15.61
CA PRO A 118 -4.32 -14.34 -15.62
C PRO A 118 -2.91 -14.85 -15.90
N VAL A 119 -2.42 -15.69 -14.98
CA VAL A 119 -1.16 -16.42 -15.07
C VAL A 119 -1.51 -17.89 -15.23
N PRO A 120 -0.92 -18.64 -16.18
CA PRO A 120 -1.18 -20.07 -16.32
C PRO A 120 -0.89 -20.85 -15.02
N PRO A 121 -1.63 -21.94 -14.72
CA PRO A 121 -1.37 -22.76 -13.55
C PRO A 121 0.09 -23.19 -13.44
N GLY A 122 0.68 -23.09 -12.24
CA GLY A 122 2.09 -23.38 -11.99
C GLY A 122 3.08 -22.42 -12.66
N GLY A 123 2.59 -21.41 -13.37
CA GLY A 123 3.40 -20.40 -14.06
C GLY A 123 3.84 -19.24 -13.18
N ALA A 124 4.50 -18.28 -13.79
CA ALA A 124 4.93 -17.03 -13.17
C ALA A 124 4.46 -15.83 -13.98
N PRO A 125 4.23 -14.65 -13.35
CA PRO A 125 3.88 -13.45 -14.08
C PRO A 125 4.95 -13.07 -15.09
N THR A 126 4.52 -12.66 -16.27
CA THR A 126 5.38 -12.04 -17.27
C THR A 126 5.83 -10.64 -16.82
N TRP A 127 6.88 -10.11 -17.44
CA TRP A 127 7.32 -8.73 -17.18
C TRP A 127 6.20 -7.70 -17.40
N ARG A 128 5.39 -7.90 -18.46
CA ARG A 128 4.25 -7.03 -18.74
C ARG A 128 3.21 -7.05 -17.61
N GLN A 129 2.88 -8.23 -17.11
CA GLN A 129 1.94 -8.40 -15.99
C GLN A 129 2.48 -7.79 -14.70
N LEU A 130 3.77 -7.99 -14.38
CA LEU A 130 4.41 -7.35 -13.22
C LEU A 130 4.33 -5.82 -13.30
N ARG A 131 4.57 -5.22 -14.47
CA ARG A 131 4.43 -3.78 -14.65
C ARG A 131 3.02 -3.27 -14.41
N VAL A 132 2.02 -3.99 -14.91
CA VAL A 132 0.61 -3.64 -14.69
C VAL A 132 0.25 -3.76 -13.21
N LEU A 133 0.69 -4.83 -12.55
CA LEU A 133 0.49 -5.03 -11.12
C LEU A 133 1.11 -3.91 -10.28
N VAL A 134 2.35 -3.54 -10.59
CA VAL A 134 3.05 -2.43 -9.96
C VAL A 134 2.27 -1.12 -10.11
N LEU A 135 1.79 -0.82 -11.34
CA LEU A 135 1.02 0.39 -11.58
C LEU A 135 -0.30 0.40 -10.80
N PHE A 136 -0.99 -0.73 -10.77
CA PHE A 136 -2.21 -0.89 -9.98
C PHE A 136 -1.94 -0.64 -8.49
N MET A 137 -0.91 -1.27 -7.92
CA MET A 137 -0.51 -1.04 -6.54
C MET A 137 -0.21 0.43 -6.25
N ARG A 138 0.57 1.10 -7.12
CA ARG A 138 0.89 2.52 -6.94
C ARG A 138 -0.34 3.42 -6.88
N ILE A 139 -1.36 3.12 -7.67
CA ILE A 139 -2.61 3.90 -7.70
C ILE A 139 -3.42 3.65 -6.42
N HIS A 140 -3.49 2.40 -5.98
CA HIS A 140 -4.43 1.97 -4.94
C HIS A 140 -3.82 1.86 -3.54
N THR A 141 -2.50 2.03 -3.37
CA THR A 141 -1.85 2.06 -2.05
C THR A 141 -1.40 3.45 -1.61
N THR A 142 -1.74 4.50 -2.34
CA THR A 142 -1.29 5.89 -2.06
C THR A 142 -1.81 6.46 -0.74
N LYS A 143 -2.89 5.91 -0.21
CA LYS A 143 -3.51 6.31 1.06
C LYS A 143 -3.08 5.45 2.26
N GLY A 144 -2.15 4.53 2.06
CA GLY A 144 -1.77 3.54 3.05
C GLY A 144 -2.60 2.25 2.96
N ASP A 145 -3.48 2.15 1.96
CA ASP A 145 -4.30 0.98 1.72
C ASP A 145 -3.44 -0.19 1.22
N SER A 146 -3.95 -1.40 1.35
CA SER A 146 -3.32 -2.62 0.84
C SER A 146 -4.03 -3.12 -0.41
N VAL A 147 -3.31 -3.81 -1.28
CA VAL A 147 -3.88 -4.58 -2.39
C VAL A 147 -3.91 -6.04 -1.99
N TYR A 148 -5.06 -6.68 -2.16
CA TYR A 148 -5.23 -8.12 -1.98
C TYR A 148 -4.88 -8.85 -3.28
N LEU A 149 -3.86 -9.70 -3.24
CA LEU A 149 -3.36 -10.47 -4.38
C LEU A 149 -3.63 -11.95 -4.16
N HIS A 150 -4.33 -12.58 -5.07
CA HIS A 150 -4.66 -14.01 -4.95
C HIS A 150 -4.54 -14.78 -6.27
N ASP A 151 -4.55 -16.07 -6.16
CA ASP A 151 -4.80 -17.02 -7.25
C ASP A 151 -5.97 -17.96 -6.88
N ASP A 152 -6.48 -18.70 -7.86
CA ASP A 152 -7.66 -19.57 -7.70
C ASP A 152 -7.34 -20.97 -7.08
N THR A 153 -6.11 -21.41 -7.13
CA THR A 153 -5.75 -22.79 -6.76
C THR A 153 -4.73 -22.91 -5.64
N GLY A 154 -4.19 -21.79 -5.16
CA GLY A 154 -3.11 -21.82 -4.17
C GLY A 154 -1.81 -22.47 -4.69
N ASP A 155 -1.63 -22.53 -6.02
CA ASP A 155 -0.45 -23.15 -6.66
C ASP A 155 0.80 -22.27 -6.64
N GLY A 156 0.77 -21.20 -5.85
CA GLY A 156 1.91 -20.31 -5.61
C GLY A 156 2.10 -19.22 -6.65
N ARG A 157 1.15 -18.96 -7.56
CA ARG A 157 1.21 -17.85 -8.52
C ARG A 157 1.21 -16.50 -7.81
N ALA A 158 0.31 -16.31 -6.84
CA ALA A 158 0.24 -15.10 -6.05
C ALA A 158 1.50 -14.91 -5.20
N ALA A 159 1.99 -15.95 -4.55
CA ALA A 159 3.26 -15.95 -3.82
C ALA A 159 4.46 -15.62 -4.74
N THR A 160 4.49 -16.18 -5.95
CA THR A 160 5.53 -15.89 -6.94
C THR A 160 5.52 -14.42 -7.34
N ALA A 161 4.34 -13.86 -7.62
CA ALA A 161 4.19 -12.45 -7.95
C ALA A 161 4.65 -11.55 -6.78
N ALA A 162 4.30 -11.89 -5.56
CA ALA A 162 4.73 -11.17 -4.36
C ALA A 162 6.26 -11.19 -4.17
N VAL A 163 6.91 -12.34 -4.32
CA VAL A 163 8.39 -12.44 -4.30
C VAL A 163 8.99 -11.53 -5.37
N MET A 164 8.47 -11.57 -6.59
CA MET A 164 8.99 -10.76 -7.68
C MET A 164 8.77 -9.25 -7.43
N LEU A 165 7.66 -8.85 -6.83
CA LEU A 165 7.41 -7.46 -6.42
C LEU A 165 8.39 -6.99 -5.34
N LEU A 166 8.66 -7.82 -4.33
CA LEU A 166 9.66 -7.52 -3.29
C LEU A 166 11.05 -7.32 -3.89
N MET A 167 11.44 -8.19 -4.82
CA MET A 167 12.72 -8.05 -5.54
C MET A 167 12.78 -6.77 -6.36
N LEU A 168 11.68 -6.34 -6.99
CA LEU A 168 11.60 -5.06 -7.69
C LEU A 168 11.70 -3.85 -6.74
N ARG A 169 11.33 -4.02 -5.48
CA ARG A 169 11.51 -3.01 -4.40
C ARG A 169 12.92 -3.02 -3.81
N GLY A 170 13.80 -3.88 -4.28
CA GLY A 170 15.20 -3.94 -3.85
C GLY A 170 15.52 -5.05 -2.84
N GLU A 171 14.55 -5.87 -2.45
CA GLU A 171 14.82 -7.03 -1.61
C GLU A 171 15.72 -8.04 -2.32
N SER A 172 16.58 -8.71 -1.55
CA SER A 172 17.31 -9.85 -2.07
C SER A 172 16.34 -10.99 -2.41
N ARG A 173 16.71 -11.86 -3.35
CA ARG A 173 15.88 -13.01 -3.70
C ARG A 173 15.51 -13.85 -2.46
N ASP A 174 16.48 -14.14 -1.62
CA ASP A 174 16.29 -15.00 -0.46
C ASP A 174 15.47 -14.29 0.64
N GLY A 175 15.66 -12.98 0.82
CA GLY A 175 14.83 -12.14 1.68
C GLY A 175 13.39 -12.08 1.20
N ALA A 176 13.17 -11.88 -0.10
CA ALA A 176 11.84 -11.85 -0.69
C ALA A 176 11.10 -13.19 -0.55
N VAL A 177 11.79 -14.31 -0.77
CA VAL A 177 11.22 -15.67 -0.58
C VAL A 177 10.87 -15.92 0.89
N ALA A 178 11.76 -15.55 1.81
CA ALA A 178 11.53 -15.69 3.24
C ALA A 178 10.37 -14.81 3.72
N GLY A 179 10.27 -13.57 3.21
CA GLY A 179 9.19 -12.62 3.55
C GLY A 179 7.81 -13.08 3.11
N VAL A 180 7.71 -13.81 1.99
CA VAL A 180 6.45 -14.38 1.53
C VAL A 180 6.10 -15.69 2.28
N GLY A 181 7.08 -16.34 2.92
CA GLY A 181 6.85 -17.57 3.69
C GLY A 181 6.43 -18.78 2.87
N SER A 182 6.44 -18.69 1.54
CA SER A 182 6.04 -19.78 0.65
C SER A 182 7.23 -20.66 0.28
N THR A 183 7.08 -21.97 0.41
CA THR A 183 8.09 -22.96 0.04
C THR A 183 7.69 -23.79 -1.19
N GLY A 184 6.45 -23.62 -1.66
CA GLY A 184 5.82 -24.47 -2.67
C GLY A 184 6.04 -24.06 -4.14
N PHE A 185 7.07 -23.27 -4.48
CA PHE A 185 7.28 -22.84 -5.86
C PHE A 185 7.59 -23.99 -6.81
N GLY A 186 6.83 -24.07 -7.89
CA GLY A 186 7.09 -24.98 -9.00
C GLY A 186 8.37 -24.64 -9.77
N ALA A 187 8.82 -25.54 -10.65
CA ALA A 187 10.04 -25.31 -11.44
C ALA A 187 9.99 -24.04 -12.32
N PRO A 188 8.87 -23.74 -13.02
CA PRO A 188 8.75 -22.51 -13.81
C PRO A 188 8.83 -21.25 -12.93
N GLN A 189 8.21 -21.25 -11.76
CA GLN A 189 8.21 -20.14 -10.80
C GLN A 189 9.62 -19.88 -10.26
N ARG A 190 10.33 -20.92 -9.81
CA ARG A 190 11.73 -20.80 -9.38
C ARG A 190 12.64 -20.27 -10.49
N LEU A 191 12.41 -20.70 -11.74
CA LEU A 191 13.16 -20.19 -12.89
C LEU A 191 12.90 -18.69 -13.09
N ALA A 192 11.66 -18.27 -13.08
CA ALA A 192 11.28 -16.87 -13.25
C ALA A 192 11.88 -15.96 -12.15
N ILE A 193 11.80 -16.38 -10.89
CA ILE A 193 12.42 -15.68 -9.75
C ILE A 193 13.94 -15.55 -9.95
N ARG A 194 14.64 -16.61 -10.36
CA ARG A 194 16.07 -16.57 -10.65
C ARG A 194 16.41 -15.63 -11.80
N GLN A 195 15.64 -15.68 -12.90
CA GLN A 195 15.84 -14.83 -14.07
C GLN A 195 15.65 -13.35 -13.72
N LEU A 196 14.61 -13.01 -12.95
CA LEU A 196 14.42 -11.65 -12.45
C LEU A 196 15.59 -11.22 -11.56
N GLY A 197 16.01 -12.06 -10.63
CA GLY A 197 17.15 -11.79 -9.75
C GLY A 197 18.42 -11.51 -10.51
N SER A 198 18.70 -12.26 -11.57
CA SER A 198 19.87 -12.01 -12.45
C SER A 198 19.72 -10.70 -13.21
N ALA A 199 18.53 -10.34 -13.66
CA ALA A 199 18.28 -9.09 -14.36
C ALA A 199 18.44 -7.86 -13.44
N LEU A 200 18.19 -7.99 -12.16
CA LEU A 200 18.27 -6.89 -11.17
C LEU A 200 19.68 -6.70 -10.58
N ARG A 201 20.57 -7.68 -10.68
CA ARG A 201 21.94 -7.60 -10.10
C ARG A 201 22.78 -6.49 -10.75
N PRO A 202 23.40 -5.59 -9.96
CA PRO A 202 24.37 -4.63 -10.49
C PRO A 202 25.56 -5.35 -11.16
N GLY A 203 26.01 -4.86 -12.30
CA GLY A 203 27.18 -5.41 -12.99
C GLY A 203 26.97 -6.73 -13.75
N HIS A 204 25.87 -7.42 -13.56
CA HIS A 204 25.53 -8.64 -14.30
C HIS A 204 24.45 -8.34 -15.35
N GLY A 205 24.66 -8.78 -16.57
CA GLY A 205 23.62 -8.74 -17.60
C GLY A 205 22.47 -9.70 -17.25
N PRO A 206 21.27 -9.46 -17.79
CA PRO A 206 20.19 -10.44 -17.70
C PRO A 206 20.62 -11.74 -18.36
N LEU A 207 20.12 -12.88 -17.87
CA LEU A 207 20.34 -14.16 -18.51
C LEU A 207 19.88 -14.08 -19.98
N PRO A 208 20.62 -14.64 -20.94
CA PRO A 208 20.21 -14.69 -22.33
C PRO A 208 18.79 -15.25 -22.47
N GLY A 209 17.95 -14.57 -23.26
CA GLY A 209 16.56 -14.96 -23.45
C GLY A 209 15.62 -14.71 -22.26
N SER A 210 16.10 -14.07 -21.17
CA SER A 210 15.25 -13.75 -20.02
C SER A 210 14.16 -12.73 -20.41
N PRO A 211 12.88 -13.04 -20.12
CA PRO A 211 11.78 -12.09 -20.35
C PRO A 211 11.85 -10.86 -19.43
N TYR A 212 12.73 -10.87 -18.42
CA TYR A 212 12.91 -9.79 -17.43
C TYR A 212 14.12 -8.90 -17.73
N SER A 213 14.72 -8.99 -18.90
CA SER A 213 15.92 -8.23 -19.28
C SER A 213 15.77 -6.70 -19.18
N VAL A 214 14.55 -6.21 -19.22
CA VAL A 214 14.22 -4.78 -19.12
C VAL A 214 13.96 -4.30 -17.70
N ALA A 215 13.94 -5.18 -16.70
CA ALA A 215 13.57 -4.87 -15.31
C ALA A 215 14.44 -3.77 -14.69
N ARG A 216 15.73 -3.69 -15.04
CA ARG A 216 16.68 -2.67 -14.53
C ARG A 216 16.28 -1.23 -14.82
N ARG A 217 15.44 -0.98 -15.81
CA ARG A 217 15.06 0.39 -16.21
C ARG A 217 13.95 0.98 -15.34
N TYR A 218 13.44 0.20 -14.41
CA TYR A 218 12.29 0.56 -13.57
C TYR A 218 12.67 0.45 -12.09
N SER A 219 13.56 1.34 -11.64
CA SER A 219 13.70 1.64 -10.20
C SER A 219 12.54 2.57 -9.79
N TRP A 220 11.91 2.29 -8.68
CA TRP A 220 10.78 3.05 -8.14
C TRP A 220 10.80 3.12 -6.62
#